data_0128812eda1272668b3fbae770a07651
#
_entry.id   0128812eda1272668b3fbae770a07651
#
_cell.length_a   1.000
_cell.length_b   1.000
_cell.length_c   1.000
_cell.angle_alpha   90.00
_cell.angle_beta   90.00
_cell.angle_gamma   90.00
#
_symmetry.space_group_name_H-M   'P 1'
#
loop_
_entity.id
_entity.type
_entity.pdbx_description
1 polymer ?
#
loop_
_entity_poly.entity_id
_entity_poly.type
_entity_poly.pdbx_seq_one_letter_code
_entity_poly.pdbx_strand_id
1 'polypeptide(L)'
;MISANNVTYRVGKKALFEDVNIKFTEGNCYGLIGANGAGKSTFLKILSGQLDTTKGDIVITPGQRLSVLEQDHFKYDDNVVMDTVIMGNERLFQIMKEKEAIYMKEDFTDEDGIKAAELEGEFATMNGWEAESDAENLLNGLGIGTEFHYAQMSTLLGAQKVKVLLAQALFGTVSYTHLRAHE
;
A
#
# COMPACT_ATOMS: atom_id res chain seq x y z
N MET A 1 10.17 13.44 0.68
CA MET A 1 9.91 14.24 -0.55
C MET A 1 9.93 13.32 -1.75
N ILE A 2 8.98 13.45 -2.67
CA ILE A 2 9.00 12.79 -3.98
C ILE A 2 9.28 13.84 -5.04
N SER A 3 10.20 13.56 -5.96
CA SER A 3 10.54 14.47 -7.06
C SER A 3 10.48 13.72 -8.39
N ALA A 4 9.81 14.33 -9.37
CA ALA A 4 9.88 13.93 -10.76
C ALA A 4 10.84 14.93 -11.48
N ASN A 5 11.85 14.40 -12.16
CA ASN A 5 12.87 15.20 -12.83
C ASN A 5 12.88 14.87 -14.33
N ASN A 6 12.55 15.85 -15.17
CA ASN A 6 12.50 15.73 -16.62
C ASN A 6 11.74 14.50 -17.13
N VAL A 7 10.66 14.13 -16.44
CA VAL A 7 9.91 12.91 -16.72
C VAL A 7 9.14 13.04 -18.02
N THR A 8 9.41 12.13 -18.94
CA THR A 8 8.74 12.02 -20.23
C THR A 8 8.19 10.60 -20.38
N TYR A 9 6.96 10.49 -20.83
CA TYR A 9 6.37 9.20 -21.15
C TYR A 9 5.72 9.22 -22.52
N ARG A 10 6.09 8.23 -23.36
CA ARG A 10 5.60 8.09 -24.74
C ARG A 10 4.91 6.74 -24.96
N VAL A 11 3.83 6.78 -25.73
CA VAL A 11 3.18 5.57 -26.24
C VAL A 11 3.44 5.54 -27.77
N GLY A 12 4.39 4.71 -28.18
CA GLY A 12 4.89 4.72 -29.54
C GLY A 12 5.53 6.07 -29.89
N LYS A 13 5.02 6.73 -30.93
CA LYS A 13 5.54 8.04 -31.38
C LYS A 13 4.91 9.23 -30.67
N LYS A 14 3.82 9.04 -29.94
CA LYS A 14 3.08 10.11 -29.27
C LYS A 14 3.53 10.24 -27.82
N ALA A 15 3.92 11.45 -27.41
CA ALA A 15 4.11 11.76 -25.99
C ALA A 15 2.76 11.98 -25.30
N LEU A 16 2.58 11.38 -24.13
CA LEU A 16 1.47 11.73 -23.25
C LEU A 16 1.80 12.97 -22.42
N PHE A 17 3.05 13.07 -21.98
CA PHE A 17 3.62 14.27 -21.34
C PHE A 17 5.15 14.25 -21.52
N GLU A 18 5.75 15.44 -21.51
CA GLU A 18 7.19 15.64 -21.71
C GLU A 18 7.75 16.62 -20.68
N ASP A 19 8.99 16.37 -20.27
CA ASP A 19 9.81 17.23 -19.41
C ASP A 19 9.11 17.71 -18.12
N VAL A 20 8.33 16.80 -17.49
CA VAL A 20 7.62 17.09 -16.24
C VAL A 20 8.63 17.20 -15.10
N ASN A 21 8.61 18.36 -14.44
CA ASN A 21 9.42 18.63 -13.25
C ASN A 21 8.50 19.05 -12.13
N ILE A 22 8.37 18.24 -11.08
CA ILE A 22 7.52 18.52 -9.93
C ILE A 22 8.11 17.93 -8.65
N LYS A 23 7.91 18.63 -7.53
CA LYS A 23 8.27 18.16 -6.20
C LYS A 23 7.03 18.10 -5.33
N PHE A 24 6.83 16.94 -4.70
CA PHE A 24 5.80 16.74 -3.70
C PHE A 24 6.45 16.81 -2.32
N THR A 25 6.00 17.75 -1.51
CA THR A 25 6.52 17.98 -0.15
C THR A 25 5.50 17.54 0.90
N GLU A 26 5.99 17.17 2.07
CA GLU A 26 5.15 16.74 3.20
C GLU A 26 4.15 17.83 3.61
N GLY A 27 3.03 17.41 4.18
CA GLY A 27 1.99 18.28 4.70
C GLY A 27 1.13 18.96 3.64
N ASN A 28 1.34 18.68 2.34
CA ASN A 28 0.57 19.25 1.25
C ASN A 28 -0.29 18.21 0.55
N CYS A 29 -1.47 18.64 0.10
CA CYS A 29 -2.34 17.85 -0.76
C CYS A 29 -2.22 18.39 -2.21
N TYR A 30 -1.95 17.48 -3.16
CA TYR A 30 -1.77 17.81 -4.57
C TYR A 30 -2.89 17.20 -5.41
N GLY A 31 -3.59 18.03 -6.18
CA GLY A 31 -4.60 17.59 -7.13
C GLY A 31 -4.04 17.49 -8.56
N LEU A 32 -4.11 16.31 -9.17
CA LEU A 32 -3.74 16.12 -10.58
C LEU A 32 -5.00 16.20 -11.46
N ILE A 33 -5.15 17.30 -12.19
CA ILE A 33 -6.33 17.63 -12.99
C ILE A 33 -5.98 17.60 -14.48
N GLY A 34 -6.90 17.16 -15.30
CA GLY A 34 -6.75 17.11 -16.76
C GLY A 34 -7.85 16.29 -17.44
N ALA A 35 -7.99 16.40 -18.74
CA ALA A 35 -8.97 15.65 -19.54
C ALA A 35 -8.77 14.13 -19.46
N ASN A 36 -9.80 13.36 -19.81
CA ASN A 36 -9.67 11.91 -19.93
C ASN A 36 -8.67 11.58 -21.04
N GLY A 37 -7.80 10.60 -20.76
CA GLY A 37 -6.69 10.24 -21.66
C GLY A 37 -5.47 11.16 -21.61
N ALA A 38 -5.43 12.21 -20.76
CA ALA A 38 -4.28 13.12 -20.64
C ALA A 38 -3.04 12.49 -19.94
N GLY A 39 -3.13 11.23 -19.50
CA GLY A 39 -2.00 10.54 -18.86
C GLY A 39 -1.95 10.63 -17.35
N LYS A 40 -3.00 11.14 -16.67
CA LYS A 40 -3.04 11.26 -15.20
C LYS A 40 -2.71 9.94 -14.50
N SER A 41 -3.42 8.87 -14.83
CA SER A 41 -3.21 7.54 -14.25
C SER A 41 -1.85 6.96 -14.60
N THR A 42 -1.34 7.24 -15.80
CA THR A 42 -0.01 6.84 -16.23
C THR A 42 1.06 7.53 -15.40
N PHE A 43 0.90 8.82 -15.13
CA PHE A 43 1.82 9.58 -14.29
C PHE A 43 1.82 9.06 -12.84
N LEU A 44 0.65 8.73 -12.26
CA LEU A 44 0.56 8.13 -10.94
C LEU A 44 1.22 6.75 -10.88
N LYS A 45 1.08 5.91 -11.92
CA LYS A 45 1.77 4.62 -12.01
C LYS A 45 3.30 4.79 -12.08
N ILE A 46 3.77 5.83 -12.77
CA ILE A 46 5.20 6.16 -12.81
C ILE A 46 5.68 6.63 -11.44
N LEU A 47 4.95 7.50 -10.75
CA LEU A 47 5.28 7.95 -9.39
C LEU A 47 5.33 6.79 -8.39
N SER A 48 4.48 5.78 -8.57
CA SER A 48 4.44 4.58 -7.72
C SER A 48 5.43 3.48 -8.10
N GLY A 49 6.22 3.67 -9.17
CA GLY A 49 7.16 2.66 -9.65
C GLY A 49 6.50 1.47 -10.36
N GLN A 50 5.20 1.53 -10.65
CA GLN A 50 4.48 0.48 -11.40
C GLN A 50 4.74 0.57 -12.91
N LEU A 51 5.30 1.67 -13.39
CA LEU A 51 5.60 1.92 -14.79
C LEU A 51 6.88 2.74 -14.92
N ASP A 52 7.76 2.32 -15.81
CA ASP A 52 9.01 3.02 -16.09
C ASP A 52 8.78 4.27 -16.96
N THR A 53 9.63 5.27 -16.77
CA THR A 53 9.66 6.47 -17.62
C THR A 53 10.32 6.18 -18.96
N THR A 54 9.94 6.90 -20.02
CA THR A 54 10.71 6.90 -21.28
C THR A 54 12.00 7.71 -21.13
N LYS A 55 11.96 8.78 -20.33
CA LYS A 55 13.11 9.66 -20.01
C LYS A 55 12.86 10.33 -18.67
N GLY A 56 13.93 10.67 -17.97
CA GLY A 56 13.86 11.28 -16.63
C GLY A 56 13.71 10.24 -15.53
N ASP A 57 13.62 10.68 -14.30
CA ASP A 57 13.63 9.84 -13.12
C ASP A 57 12.65 10.34 -12.04
N ILE A 58 12.24 9.39 -11.19
CA ILE A 58 11.50 9.66 -9.96
C ILE A 58 12.44 9.39 -8.79
N VAL A 59 12.59 10.37 -7.92
CA VAL A 59 13.39 10.25 -6.70
C VAL A 59 12.48 10.33 -5.49
N ILE A 60 12.48 9.27 -4.68
CA ILE A 60 11.81 9.23 -3.38
C ILE A 60 12.91 9.32 -2.31
N THR A 61 12.78 10.25 -1.39
CA THR A 61 13.75 10.41 -0.30
C THR A 61 13.82 9.11 0.52
N PRO A 62 15.02 8.58 0.82
CA PRO A 62 15.17 7.38 1.63
C PRO A 62 14.42 7.47 2.95
N GLY A 63 13.83 6.35 3.38
CA GLY A 63 13.04 6.25 4.60
C GLY A 63 11.59 6.70 4.47
N GLN A 64 11.16 7.16 3.29
CA GLN A 64 9.75 7.50 3.03
C GLN A 64 9.01 6.32 2.41
N ARG A 65 7.82 6.07 2.90
CA ARG A 65 6.93 5.04 2.38
C ARG A 65 5.84 5.68 1.51
N LEU A 66 5.71 5.16 0.29
CA LEU A 66 4.64 5.49 -0.63
C LEU A 66 3.55 4.43 -0.54
N SER A 67 2.31 4.85 -0.42
CA SER A 67 1.15 3.98 -0.50
C SER A 67 0.24 4.39 -1.65
N VAL A 68 -0.39 3.42 -2.31
CA VAL A 68 -1.28 3.62 -3.45
C VAL A 68 -2.62 2.96 -3.16
N LEU A 69 -3.71 3.73 -3.24
CA LEU A 69 -5.05 3.15 -3.20
C LEU A 69 -5.35 2.49 -4.54
N GLU A 70 -5.48 1.17 -4.52
CA GLU A 70 -5.82 0.40 -5.72
C GLU A 70 -7.31 0.54 -6.07
N GLN A 71 -7.62 0.46 -7.37
CA GLN A 71 -9.01 0.57 -7.86
C GLN A 71 -9.71 -0.77 -7.99
N ASP A 72 -8.95 -1.89 -8.02
CA ASP A 72 -9.52 -3.23 -8.07
C ASP A 72 -10.02 -3.64 -6.70
N HIS A 73 -11.32 -3.50 -6.49
CA HIS A 73 -11.97 -3.83 -5.22
C HIS A 73 -12.12 -5.34 -4.98
N PHE A 74 -11.89 -6.16 -6.00
CA PHE A 74 -12.08 -7.61 -5.96
C PHE A 74 -10.78 -8.38 -5.77
N LYS A 75 -9.63 -7.71 -5.89
CA LYS A 75 -8.29 -8.31 -5.78
C LYS A 75 -8.09 -9.10 -4.47
N TYR A 76 -8.77 -8.68 -3.41
CA TYR A 76 -8.60 -9.22 -2.07
C TYR A 76 -9.82 -10.03 -1.57
N ASP A 77 -10.74 -10.44 -2.46
CA ASP A 77 -12.01 -11.07 -2.08
C ASP A 77 -11.82 -12.35 -1.26
N ASP A 78 -10.73 -13.08 -1.47
CA ASP A 78 -10.40 -14.31 -0.74
C ASP A 78 -9.70 -14.06 0.61
N ASN A 79 -9.41 -12.79 0.94
CA ASN A 79 -8.69 -12.43 2.17
C ASN A 79 -9.65 -11.98 3.27
N VAL A 80 -9.22 -12.11 4.50
CA VAL A 80 -9.89 -11.52 5.67
C VAL A 80 -9.67 -10.00 5.67
N VAL A 81 -10.66 -9.24 6.10
CA VAL A 81 -10.62 -7.77 6.18
C VAL A 81 -9.41 -7.29 6.98
N MET A 82 -9.17 -7.85 8.15
CA MET A 82 -8.03 -7.52 9.02
C MET A 82 -6.70 -7.75 8.28
N ASP A 83 -6.51 -8.92 7.72
CA ASP A 83 -5.31 -9.28 6.94
C ASP A 83 -5.12 -8.29 5.78
N THR A 84 -6.20 -7.94 5.08
CA THR A 84 -6.17 -6.99 3.96
C THR A 84 -5.64 -5.63 4.39
N VAL A 85 -6.03 -5.12 5.56
CA VAL A 85 -5.50 -3.85 6.09
C VAL A 85 -4.02 -3.97 6.43
N ILE A 86 -3.61 -5.03 7.14
CA ILE A 86 -2.22 -5.24 7.56
C ILE A 86 -1.29 -5.45 6.35
N MET A 87 -1.77 -6.02 5.25
CA MET A 87 -1.04 -6.11 3.97
C MET A 87 -0.60 -4.73 3.44
N GLY A 88 -1.17 -3.64 3.93
CA GLY A 88 -0.67 -2.30 3.67
C GLY A 88 0.78 -2.10 4.11
N ASN A 89 1.28 -2.88 5.07
CA ASN A 89 2.70 -3.04 5.38
C ASN A 89 3.12 -4.48 5.00
N GLU A 90 3.53 -4.65 3.75
CA GLU A 90 3.81 -5.97 3.17
C GLU A 90 4.84 -6.77 3.98
N ARG A 91 5.92 -6.12 4.44
CA ARG A 91 6.96 -6.82 5.21
C ARG A 91 6.44 -7.30 6.55
N LEU A 92 5.66 -6.47 7.26
CA LEU A 92 5.06 -6.85 8.53
C LEU A 92 4.11 -8.05 8.36
N PHE A 93 3.27 -8.02 7.32
CA PHE A 93 2.36 -9.11 7.01
C PHE A 93 3.10 -10.41 6.68
N GLN A 94 4.19 -10.34 5.88
CA GLN A 94 5.03 -11.49 5.58
C GLN A 94 5.63 -12.09 6.85
N ILE A 95 6.16 -11.27 7.76
CA ILE A 95 6.70 -11.72 9.05
C ILE A 95 5.63 -12.44 9.87
N MET A 96 4.41 -11.90 9.94
CA MET A 96 3.31 -12.54 10.65
C MET A 96 3.03 -13.95 10.09
N LYS A 97 2.95 -14.08 8.77
CA LYS A 97 2.69 -15.37 8.11
C LYS A 97 3.88 -16.35 8.23
N GLU A 98 5.11 -15.87 8.13
CA GLU A 98 6.31 -16.71 8.32
C GLU A 98 6.39 -17.22 9.77
N LYS A 99 6.12 -16.39 10.77
CA LYS A 99 6.06 -16.78 12.18
C LYS A 99 4.99 -17.83 12.41
N GLU A 100 3.77 -17.60 11.92
CA GLU A 100 2.66 -18.54 12.01
C GLU A 100 3.04 -19.90 11.40
N ALA A 101 3.62 -19.90 10.20
CA ALA A 101 4.05 -21.11 9.53
C ALA A 101 5.14 -21.88 10.29
N ILE A 102 6.09 -21.17 10.92
CA ILE A 102 7.14 -21.80 11.74
C ILE A 102 6.55 -22.44 12.98
N TYR A 103 5.67 -21.74 13.69
CA TYR A 103 5.08 -22.26 14.94
C TYR A 103 4.06 -23.39 14.71
N MET A 104 3.50 -23.51 13.51
CA MET A 104 2.59 -24.61 13.14
C MET A 104 3.30 -25.89 12.66
N LYS A 105 4.65 -25.89 12.55
CA LYS A 105 5.39 -27.09 12.16
C LYS A 105 5.29 -28.18 13.22
N GLU A 106 5.01 -29.39 12.80
CA GLU A 106 5.04 -30.58 13.66
C GLU A 106 6.47 -30.92 14.09
N ASP A 107 7.44 -30.78 13.17
CA ASP A 107 8.88 -31.01 13.40
C ASP A 107 9.61 -29.65 13.56
N PHE A 108 9.46 -29.05 14.73
CA PHE A 108 10.16 -27.79 15.05
C PHE A 108 11.64 -28.05 15.35
N THR A 109 12.53 -27.43 14.58
CA THR A 109 13.99 -27.59 14.68
C THR A 109 14.66 -26.41 15.38
N ASP A 110 15.94 -26.60 15.79
CA ASP A 110 16.75 -25.51 16.34
C ASP A 110 16.92 -24.34 15.33
N GLU A 111 17.00 -24.65 14.04
CA GLU A 111 17.06 -23.64 12.96
C GLU A 111 15.76 -22.84 12.87
N ASP A 112 14.60 -23.48 13.06
CA ASP A 112 13.31 -22.81 13.13
C ASP A 112 13.24 -21.88 14.34
N GLY A 113 13.83 -22.27 15.46
CA GLY A 113 13.93 -21.44 16.66
C GLY A 113 14.76 -20.19 16.44
N ILE A 114 15.91 -20.31 15.76
CA ILE A 114 16.74 -19.15 15.41
C ILE A 114 16.00 -18.21 14.48
N LYS A 115 15.39 -18.75 13.41
CA LYS A 115 14.60 -17.96 12.45
C LYS A 115 13.41 -17.26 13.12
N ALA A 116 12.69 -17.95 14.00
CA ALA A 116 11.59 -17.35 14.76
C ALA A 116 12.06 -16.18 15.62
N ALA A 117 13.21 -16.29 16.28
CA ALA A 117 13.78 -15.23 17.11
C ALA A 117 14.19 -14.00 16.26
N GLU A 118 14.76 -14.21 15.08
CA GLU A 118 15.08 -13.13 14.15
C GLU A 118 13.83 -12.39 13.68
N LEU A 119 12.81 -13.14 13.26
CA LEU A 119 11.52 -12.59 12.83
C LEU A 119 10.82 -11.84 13.98
N GLU A 120 10.93 -12.33 15.21
CA GLU A 120 10.38 -11.67 16.40
C GLU A 120 11.05 -10.32 16.66
N GLY A 121 12.38 -10.26 16.51
CA GLY A 121 13.14 -9.02 16.60
C GLY A 121 12.71 -8.00 15.54
N GLU A 122 12.55 -8.43 14.28
CA GLU A 122 12.08 -7.56 13.20
C GLU A 122 10.64 -7.10 13.42
N PHE A 123 9.77 -8.02 13.83
CA PHE A 123 8.36 -7.74 14.17
C PHE A 123 8.23 -6.65 15.25
N ALA A 124 9.04 -6.75 16.31
CA ALA A 124 9.06 -5.76 17.38
C ALA A 124 9.50 -4.37 16.88
N THR A 125 10.52 -4.30 16.01
CA THR A 125 10.99 -3.02 15.44
C THR A 125 9.94 -2.34 14.55
N MET A 126 9.01 -3.11 14.00
CA MET A 126 7.90 -2.62 13.14
C MET A 126 6.62 -2.36 13.93
N ASN A 127 6.66 -2.40 15.26
CA ASN A 127 5.51 -2.23 16.14
C ASN A 127 4.41 -3.30 15.90
N GLY A 128 4.84 -4.50 15.54
CA GLY A 128 3.95 -5.58 15.09
C GLY A 128 2.91 -6.02 16.12
N TRP A 129 3.21 -5.87 17.42
CA TRP A 129 2.28 -6.18 18.51
C TRP A 129 1.04 -5.29 18.53
N GLU A 130 1.11 -4.08 17.97
CA GLU A 130 0.00 -3.13 17.89
C GLU A 130 -0.71 -3.19 16.52
N ALA A 131 -0.22 -4.01 15.58
CA ALA A 131 -0.70 -4.04 14.21
C ALA A 131 -2.20 -4.28 14.08
N GLU A 132 -2.75 -5.25 14.82
CA GLU A 132 -4.19 -5.54 14.81
C GLU A 132 -4.99 -4.38 15.41
N SER A 133 -4.54 -3.83 16.55
CA SER A 133 -5.20 -2.69 17.18
C SER A 133 -5.20 -1.44 16.30
N ASP A 134 -4.10 -1.18 15.61
CA ASP A 134 -4.00 -0.07 14.66
C ASP A 134 -4.93 -0.28 13.46
N ALA A 135 -4.99 -1.50 12.93
CA ALA A 135 -5.90 -1.86 11.85
C ALA A 135 -7.38 -1.73 12.28
N GLU A 136 -7.74 -2.18 13.49
CA GLU A 136 -9.08 -2.00 14.07
C GLU A 136 -9.45 -0.53 14.20
N ASN A 137 -8.53 0.30 14.69
CA ASN A 137 -8.76 1.74 14.82
C ASN A 137 -9.02 2.42 13.47
N LEU A 138 -8.28 2.03 12.43
CA LEU A 138 -8.49 2.52 11.07
C LEU A 138 -9.85 2.08 10.51
N LEU A 139 -10.19 0.80 10.65
CA LEU A 139 -11.47 0.25 10.20
C LEU A 139 -12.65 0.95 10.88
N ASN A 140 -12.62 1.07 12.21
CA ASN A 140 -13.64 1.75 13.00
C ASN A 140 -13.76 3.23 12.60
N GLY A 141 -12.63 3.92 12.42
CA GLY A 141 -12.58 5.31 11.97
C GLY A 141 -13.20 5.54 10.60
N LEU A 142 -13.15 4.54 9.72
CA LEU A 142 -13.77 4.56 8.40
C LEU A 142 -15.22 4.01 8.39
N GLY A 143 -15.75 3.62 9.56
CA GLY A 143 -17.10 3.14 9.72
C GLY A 143 -17.31 1.71 9.21
N ILE A 144 -16.30 0.86 9.36
CA ILE A 144 -16.39 -0.61 9.22
C ILE A 144 -16.50 -1.16 10.64
N GLY A 145 -17.66 -1.70 10.98
CA GLY A 145 -17.95 -2.24 12.31
C GLY A 145 -17.12 -3.49 12.64
N THR A 146 -16.95 -3.75 13.93
CA THR A 146 -16.15 -4.87 14.44
C THR A 146 -16.63 -6.24 13.96
N GLU A 147 -17.89 -6.36 13.63
CA GLU A 147 -18.51 -7.58 13.06
C GLU A 147 -17.93 -7.97 11.70
N PHE A 148 -17.32 -7.01 10.98
CA PHE A 148 -16.68 -7.25 9.68
C PHE A 148 -15.18 -7.45 9.74
N HIS A 149 -14.51 -7.17 10.86
CA HIS A 149 -13.05 -7.17 10.94
C HIS A 149 -12.43 -8.52 10.58
N TYR A 150 -13.08 -9.62 10.99
CA TYR A 150 -12.62 -10.98 10.70
C TYR A 150 -13.46 -11.69 9.63
N ALA A 151 -14.33 -10.95 8.93
CA ALA A 151 -15.07 -11.47 7.78
C ALA A 151 -14.19 -11.49 6.52
N GLN A 152 -14.59 -12.30 5.53
CA GLN A 152 -13.93 -12.28 4.23
C GLN A 152 -14.34 -11.03 3.44
N MET A 153 -13.40 -10.46 2.70
CA MET A 153 -13.63 -9.31 1.83
C MET A 153 -14.77 -9.53 0.83
N SER A 154 -14.97 -10.75 0.34
CA SER A 154 -16.06 -11.12 -0.57
C SER A 154 -17.45 -10.84 0.00
N THR A 155 -17.61 -10.85 1.33
CA THR A 155 -18.90 -10.62 2.01
C THR A 155 -19.27 -9.14 2.14
N LEU A 156 -18.31 -8.23 1.91
CA LEU A 156 -18.51 -6.80 2.02
C LEU A 156 -19.15 -6.20 0.76
N LEU A 157 -19.95 -5.15 0.95
CA LEU A 157 -20.45 -4.35 -0.17
C LEU A 157 -19.32 -3.54 -0.81
N GLY A 158 -19.45 -3.20 -2.09
CA GLY A 158 -18.41 -2.47 -2.82
C GLY A 158 -17.90 -1.20 -2.11
N ALA A 159 -18.82 -0.39 -1.55
CA ALA A 159 -18.44 0.80 -0.80
C ALA A 159 -17.64 0.47 0.50
N GLN A 160 -17.92 -0.65 1.14
CA GLN A 160 -17.17 -1.11 2.32
C GLN A 160 -15.78 -1.60 1.90
N LYS A 161 -15.66 -2.35 0.79
CA LYS A 161 -14.36 -2.77 0.24
C LYS A 161 -13.44 -1.58 -0.03
N VAL A 162 -13.96 -0.50 -0.64
CA VAL A 162 -13.19 0.74 -0.86
C VAL A 162 -12.67 1.32 0.46
N LYS A 163 -13.46 1.32 1.52
CA LYS A 163 -13.04 1.80 2.84
C LYS A 163 -11.94 0.93 3.45
N VAL A 164 -12.03 -0.40 3.29
CA VAL A 164 -10.98 -1.34 3.73
C VAL A 164 -9.68 -1.10 2.96
N LEU A 165 -9.74 -0.90 1.64
CA LEU A 165 -8.56 -0.57 0.83
C LEU A 165 -7.97 0.80 1.20
N LEU A 166 -8.81 1.75 1.62
CA LEU A 166 -8.32 3.01 2.16
C LEU A 166 -7.61 2.79 3.51
N ALA A 167 -8.17 1.96 4.40
CA ALA A 167 -7.49 1.57 5.64
C ALA A 167 -6.13 0.91 5.35
N GLN A 168 -6.07 -0.03 4.39
CA GLN A 168 -4.84 -0.66 3.92
C GLN A 168 -3.80 0.39 3.47
N ALA A 169 -4.23 1.37 2.66
CA ALA A 169 -3.33 2.40 2.15
C ALA A 169 -2.81 3.33 3.27
N LEU A 170 -3.58 3.52 4.34
CA LEU A 170 -3.22 4.33 5.51
C LEU A 170 -2.49 3.56 6.61
N PHE A 171 -2.49 2.21 6.54
CA PHE A 171 -1.93 1.37 7.60
C PHE A 171 -0.42 1.56 7.76
N GLY A 172 0.02 1.75 9.02
CA GLY A 172 1.40 2.03 9.39
C GLY A 172 1.80 3.49 9.12
N THR A 173 3.08 3.80 9.27
CA THR A 173 3.62 5.14 8.97
C THR A 173 3.76 5.35 7.48
N VAL A 174 2.86 6.13 6.89
CA VAL A 174 2.86 6.45 5.45
C VAL A 174 3.29 7.89 5.25
N SER A 175 4.33 8.12 4.47
CA SER A 175 4.80 9.46 4.13
C SER A 175 3.98 10.10 3.01
N TYR A 176 3.50 9.28 2.07
CA TYR A 176 2.69 9.73 0.93
C TYR A 176 1.61 8.72 0.60
N THR A 177 0.40 9.19 0.36
CA THR A 177 -0.73 8.37 -0.06
C THR A 177 -1.26 8.88 -1.40
N HIS A 178 -1.37 7.98 -2.37
CA HIS A 178 -2.04 8.23 -3.64
C HIS A 178 -3.51 7.82 -3.54
N LEU A 179 -4.40 8.78 -3.68
CA LEU A 179 -5.83 8.54 -3.82
C LEU A 179 -6.25 8.88 -5.24
N ARG A 180 -6.96 7.97 -5.89
CA ARG A 180 -7.58 8.24 -7.18
C ARG A 180 -9.09 8.37 -6.97
N ALA A 181 -9.65 9.53 -7.34
CA ALA A 181 -11.10 9.70 -7.35
C ALA A 181 -11.73 8.82 -8.42
N HIS A 182 -12.86 8.20 -8.11
CA HIS A 182 -13.74 7.59 -9.09
C HIS A 182 -14.37 8.69 -9.95
N GLU A 183 -14.30 8.52 -11.25
CA GLU A 183 -15.17 9.22 -12.19
C GLU A 183 -16.44 8.40 -12.40
#